data_4a6fee9c688987ba73533339ae600a80
#
_entry.id   4a6fee9c688987ba73533339ae600a80
#
_cell.length_a   1.000
_cell.length_b   1.000
_cell.length_c   1.000
_cell.angle_alpha   90.00
_cell.angle_beta   90.00
_cell.angle_gamma   90.00
#
_symmetry.space_group_name_H-M   'P 1'
#
loop_
_entity.id
_entity.type
_entity.pdbx_description
1 polymer ?
#
loop_
_entity_poly.entity_id
_entity_poly.type
_entity_poly.pdbx_seq_one_letter_code
_entity_poly.pdbx_strand_id
1 'polypeptide(L)'
;MWLKYNRRIYQINWEGESMAEKNKTKAYEIGELDHYLFGQGTHYEIYKKLGAHIVNDGEKQGVYFAVWAPHAEKVSVVGEFNDWDAAKNPMKREEPLGIYTCFVPDVQEGALYKYCIQTYKGDHIYKADPFANYAELRPGNASKVTDISALRWTDSKWMERRLTWDHHKEPMSIYEAHIGSWKRHPGREDDGFYTYREFAKAATEYIKEMGYTHIELMGIAEYPFDGSWGYQVTGYYAPTSRYGTPEDFAYMIDYFHKNKIGVILDWVPAHFPKDAHGLADFDGTPTFEYADPRKGEHPDWGTKVFDYGKSEVQNFLIANALFWIEHYHVDGLRVDAVARSEER
;
A
#
# COMPACT_ATOMS: atom_id res chain seq x y z
N MET A 1 4.45 19.64 17.14
CA MET A 1 5.10 18.34 17.44
C MET A 1 5.58 17.66 16.16
N TRP A 2 4.90 17.78 15.05
CA TRP A 2 5.21 17.24 13.72
C TRP A 2 6.50 17.81 13.09
N LEU A 3 6.79 19.08 13.23
CA LEU A 3 8.01 19.76 12.70
C LEU A 3 9.34 19.34 13.37
N LYS A 4 9.31 18.74 14.58
CA LYS A 4 10.53 18.22 15.24
C LYS A 4 10.89 16.80 14.77
N TYR A 5 9.92 16.05 14.27
CA TYR A 5 10.12 14.69 13.75
C TYR A 5 10.82 14.71 12.38
N ASN A 6 10.42 15.63 11.51
CA ASN A 6 11.01 15.77 10.16
C ASN A 6 12.53 16.12 10.17
N ARG A 7 13.04 16.86 11.16
CA ARG A 7 14.47 17.16 11.24
C ARG A 7 15.36 15.96 11.59
N ARG A 8 14.82 14.90 12.16
CA ARG A 8 15.59 13.69 12.49
C ARG A 8 15.63 12.66 11.35
N ILE A 9 14.62 12.63 10.51
CA ILE A 9 14.53 11.69 9.38
C ILE A 9 15.49 12.08 8.25
N TYR A 10 15.70 13.37 8.01
CA TYR A 10 16.58 13.86 6.94
C TYR A 10 18.06 14.00 7.31
N GLN A 11 18.48 13.66 8.53
CA GLN A 11 19.91 13.60 8.93
C GLN A 11 20.50 12.18 8.89
N ILE A 12 19.83 11.20 8.33
CA ILE A 12 20.43 9.87 8.09
C ILE A 12 21.22 9.94 6.78
N ASN A 13 22.49 10.16 6.95
CA ASN A 13 23.66 10.11 6.11
C ASN A 13 23.55 9.39 4.77
N TRP A 14 23.86 10.12 3.73
CA TRP A 14 24.25 9.65 2.39
C TRP A 14 25.68 9.05 2.32
N GLU A 15 26.30 8.66 3.44
CA GLU A 15 27.68 8.12 3.48
C GLU A 15 27.76 6.62 3.80
N GLY A 16 26.74 5.82 3.45
CA GLY A 16 26.66 4.38 3.81
C GLY A 16 26.66 3.38 2.65
N GLU A 17 26.93 3.78 1.41
CA GLU A 17 26.79 2.86 0.25
C GLU A 17 27.87 1.77 0.11
N SER A 18 28.89 1.67 0.93
CA SER A 18 29.97 0.68 0.72
C SER A 18 29.95 -0.55 1.64
N MET A 19 29.05 -0.65 2.62
CA MET A 19 28.87 -1.87 3.43
C MET A 19 27.55 -2.61 3.21
N ALA A 20 26.67 -2.09 2.39
CA ALA A 20 25.28 -2.58 2.23
C ALA A 20 25.15 -3.79 1.27
N GLU A 21 26.15 -4.11 0.45
CA GLU A 21 26.00 -5.17 -0.56
C GLU A 21 26.10 -6.61 -0.03
N LYS A 22 26.66 -6.84 1.15
CA LYS A 22 26.89 -8.20 1.64
C LYS A 22 25.78 -8.83 2.47
N ASN A 23 24.61 -8.18 2.65
CA ASN A 23 23.54 -8.72 3.51
C ASN A 23 22.10 -8.35 3.06
N LYS A 24 21.82 -8.27 1.77
CA LYS A 24 20.47 -7.87 1.28
C LYS A 24 19.35 -8.82 1.75
N THR A 25 19.58 -10.11 1.84
CA THR A 25 18.59 -11.07 2.36
C THR A 25 18.23 -10.78 3.82
N LYS A 26 19.24 -10.47 4.67
CA LYS A 26 19.01 -10.13 6.09
C LYS A 26 18.23 -8.84 6.30
N ALA A 27 18.22 -7.94 5.32
CA ALA A 27 17.44 -6.70 5.42
C ALA A 27 15.93 -6.94 5.52
N TYR A 28 15.42 -8.01 4.96
CA TYR A 28 14.00 -8.37 4.96
C TYR A 28 13.61 -9.35 6.08
N GLU A 29 14.57 -10.07 6.67
CA GLU A 29 14.30 -10.98 7.80
C GLU A 29 13.70 -10.20 8.99
N ILE A 30 12.70 -10.82 9.61
CA ILE A 30 12.05 -10.27 10.82
C ILE A 30 12.94 -10.54 12.03
N GLY A 31 13.38 -9.49 12.68
CA GLY A 31 14.23 -9.57 13.89
C GLY A 31 13.44 -9.27 15.18
N GLU A 32 14.12 -9.42 16.32
CA GLU A 32 13.54 -9.11 17.64
C GLU A 32 13.05 -7.67 17.75
N LEU A 33 13.78 -6.73 17.17
CA LEU A 33 13.39 -5.31 17.16
C LEU A 33 12.11 -5.10 16.34
N ASP A 34 11.99 -5.78 15.18
CA ASP A 34 10.80 -5.69 14.33
C ASP A 34 9.57 -6.21 15.09
N HIS A 35 9.69 -7.37 15.77
CA HIS A 35 8.63 -7.91 16.62
C HIS A 35 8.22 -6.93 17.73
N TYR A 36 9.22 -6.38 18.44
CA TYR A 36 8.96 -5.43 19.51
C TYR A 36 8.23 -4.18 19.02
N LEU A 37 8.76 -3.53 17.98
CA LEU A 37 8.19 -2.30 17.45
C LEU A 37 6.79 -2.52 16.84
N PHE A 38 6.59 -3.64 16.12
CA PHE A 38 5.29 -3.97 15.52
C PHE A 38 4.24 -4.25 16.58
N GLY A 39 4.56 -5.03 17.61
CA GLY A 39 3.67 -5.29 18.75
C GLY A 39 3.37 -4.04 19.60
N GLN A 40 4.23 -3.00 19.56
CA GLN A 40 3.96 -1.70 20.18
C GLN A 40 3.20 -0.72 19.26
N GLY A 41 2.94 -1.08 18.01
CA GLY A 41 2.30 -0.19 17.04
C GLY A 41 3.20 0.95 16.54
N THR A 42 4.51 0.82 16.67
CA THR A 42 5.48 1.88 16.37
C THR A 42 6.49 1.55 15.28
N HIS A 43 6.31 0.43 14.58
CA HIS A 43 7.14 0.05 13.45
C HIS A 43 6.65 0.73 12.15
N TYR A 44 6.86 2.02 12.03
CA TYR A 44 6.31 2.83 10.93
C TYR A 44 6.85 2.47 9.53
N GLU A 45 7.91 1.70 9.45
CA GLU A 45 8.49 1.16 8.21
C GLU A 45 8.24 -0.34 8.03
N ILE A 46 7.24 -0.92 8.70
CA ILE A 46 6.95 -2.36 8.66
C ILE A 46 6.69 -2.87 7.21
N TYR A 47 6.25 -2.01 6.32
CA TYR A 47 6.07 -2.32 4.90
C TYR A 47 7.38 -2.63 4.15
N LYS A 48 8.54 -2.35 4.76
CA LYS A 48 9.86 -2.78 4.25
C LYS A 48 10.19 -4.22 4.67
N LYS A 49 9.37 -4.83 5.52
CA LYS A 49 9.52 -6.17 6.07
C LYS A 49 8.39 -7.10 5.68
N LEU A 50 7.12 -6.66 5.87
CA LEU A 50 5.94 -7.39 5.44
C LEU A 50 5.68 -7.12 3.96
N GLY A 51 5.11 -8.11 3.26
CA GLY A 51 4.91 -8.06 1.83
C GLY A 51 5.81 -9.01 1.06
N ALA A 52 6.00 -8.73 -0.24
CA ALA A 52 6.87 -9.47 -1.14
C ALA A 52 8.07 -8.61 -1.56
N HIS A 53 9.27 -9.02 -1.22
CA HIS A 53 10.50 -8.28 -1.46
C HIS A 53 11.46 -9.04 -2.36
N ILE A 54 11.84 -8.44 -3.50
CA ILE A 54 12.82 -9.02 -4.42
C ILE A 54 14.19 -8.99 -3.77
N VAL A 55 14.82 -10.14 -3.71
CA VAL A 55 16.16 -10.32 -3.15
C VAL A 55 17.10 -10.73 -4.28
N ASN A 56 18.17 -9.96 -4.44
CA ASN A 56 19.28 -10.32 -5.31
C ASN A 56 20.58 -9.87 -4.63
N ASP A 57 21.24 -10.79 -3.92
CA ASP A 57 22.49 -10.53 -3.18
C ASP A 57 23.73 -11.19 -3.82
N GLY A 58 23.56 -11.71 -5.05
CA GLY A 58 24.61 -12.42 -5.79
C GLY A 58 24.73 -13.91 -5.43
N GLU A 59 24.25 -14.32 -4.26
CA GLU A 59 24.18 -15.72 -3.83
C GLU A 59 22.75 -16.28 -3.92
N LYS A 60 21.77 -15.42 -3.65
CA LYS A 60 20.34 -15.76 -3.68
C LYS A 60 19.61 -14.79 -4.58
N GLN A 61 18.83 -15.32 -5.49
CA GLN A 61 17.87 -14.57 -6.30
C GLN A 61 16.49 -15.16 -6.10
N GLY A 62 15.49 -14.31 -5.85
CA GLY A 62 14.12 -14.73 -5.60
C GLY A 62 13.34 -13.68 -4.84
N VAL A 63 12.28 -14.11 -4.14
CA VAL A 63 11.41 -13.22 -3.38
C VAL A 63 11.28 -13.71 -1.94
N TYR A 64 11.43 -12.80 -1.01
CA TYR A 64 11.11 -12.99 0.40
C TYR A 64 9.67 -12.54 0.64
N PHE A 65 8.84 -13.44 1.14
CA PHE A 65 7.44 -13.18 1.47
C PHE A 65 7.28 -13.15 2.98
N ALA A 66 6.53 -12.17 3.48
CA ALA A 66 6.20 -12.06 4.89
C ALA A 66 4.78 -11.53 5.09
N VAL A 67 3.99 -12.19 5.97
CA VAL A 67 2.60 -11.81 6.24
C VAL A 67 2.24 -12.00 7.72
N TRP A 68 1.46 -11.09 8.27
CA TRP A 68 0.92 -11.19 9.62
C TRP A 68 -0.43 -11.92 9.59
N ALA A 69 -0.49 -13.10 10.25
CA ALA A 69 -1.68 -13.95 10.34
C ALA A 69 -1.69 -14.69 11.69
N PRO A 70 -1.91 -13.98 12.81
CA PRO A 70 -1.59 -14.46 14.16
C PRO A 70 -2.38 -15.71 14.58
N HIS A 71 -3.57 -15.92 14.03
CA HIS A 71 -4.44 -17.04 14.40
C HIS A 71 -4.50 -18.14 13.34
N ALA A 72 -3.70 -18.02 12.27
CA ALA A 72 -3.58 -19.05 11.26
C ALA A 72 -2.90 -20.30 11.83
N GLU A 73 -3.36 -21.49 11.44
CA GLU A 73 -2.69 -22.77 11.72
C GLU A 73 -1.44 -22.92 10.86
N LYS A 74 -1.59 -22.63 9.57
CA LYS A 74 -0.51 -22.66 8.57
C LYS A 74 -0.74 -21.59 7.51
N VAL A 75 0.34 -21.11 6.93
CA VAL A 75 0.31 -20.24 5.75
C VAL A 75 1.25 -20.79 4.72
N SER A 76 0.86 -20.72 3.45
CA SER A 76 1.72 -21.01 2.31
C SER A 76 1.60 -19.85 1.31
N VAL A 77 2.70 -19.49 0.66
CA VAL A 77 2.62 -18.60 -0.51
C VAL A 77 2.36 -19.43 -1.75
N VAL A 78 1.38 -19.03 -2.55
CA VAL A 78 0.95 -19.69 -3.79
C VAL A 78 0.96 -18.68 -4.93
N GLY A 79 1.31 -19.13 -6.11
CA GLY A 79 1.37 -18.26 -7.28
C GLY A 79 1.70 -19.04 -8.56
N GLU A 80 1.91 -18.29 -9.64
CA GLU A 80 2.29 -18.88 -10.94
C GLU A 80 3.58 -19.70 -10.85
N PHE A 81 4.50 -19.30 -9.96
CA PHE A 81 5.81 -19.95 -9.77
C PHE A 81 5.73 -21.36 -9.14
N ASN A 82 4.58 -21.74 -8.61
CA ASN A 82 4.40 -23.05 -7.96
C ASN A 82 3.07 -23.73 -8.34
N ASP A 83 2.45 -23.33 -9.45
CA ASP A 83 1.17 -23.83 -9.94
C ASP A 83 0.01 -23.67 -8.94
N TRP A 84 0.10 -22.64 -8.09
CA TRP A 84 -0.87 -22.35 -7.02
C TRP A 84 -1.01 -23.48 -5.99
N ASP A 85 0.00 -24.34 -5.86
CA ASP A 85 0.04 -25.48 -4.95
C ASP A 85 0.55 -25.08 -3.56
N ALA A 86 -0.34 -25.09 -2.58
CA ALA A 86 -0.03 -24.73 -1.19
C ALA A 86 0.97 -25.69 -0.50
N ALA A 87 1.22 -26.87 -1.05
CA ALA A 87 2.20 -27.81 -0.50
C ALA A 87 3.65 -27.45 -0.83
N LYS A 88 3.89 -26.64 -1.90
CA LYS A 88 5.23 -26.37 -2.40
C LYS A 88 6.01 -25.32 -1.59
N ASN A 89 5.34 -24.28 -1.10
CA ASN A 89 6.01 -23.17 -0.40
C ASN A 89 5.31 -22.86 0.95
N PRO A 90 5.37 -23.79 1.93
CA PRO A 90 4.91 -23.51 3.29
C PRO A 90 5.77 -22.45 3.94
N MET A 91 5.15 -21.52 4.66
CA MET A 91 5.79 -20.42 5.36
C MET A 91 6.11 -20.82 6.80
N LYS A 92 7.23 -20.33 7.30
CA LYS A 92 7.63 -20.49 8.71
C LYS A 92 6.94 -19.44 9.56
N ARG A 93 6.35 -19.85 10.67
CA ARG A 93 5.80 -18.94 11.69
C ARG A 93 6.92 -18.37 12.53
N GLU A 94 6.98 -17.06 12.64
CA GLU A 94 7.88 -16.32 13.52
C GLU A 94 7.09 -15.84 14.75
N GLU A 95 7.54 -16.29 15.92
CA GLU A 95 6.94 -15.90 17.21
C GLU A 95 7.58 -14.60 17.73
N PRO A 96 6.86 -13.80 18.58
CA PRO A 96 5.58 -14.13 19.22
C PRO A 96 4.35 -13.63 18.48
N LEU A 97 4.48 -12.84 17.40
CA LEU A 97 3.36 -12.10 16.82
C LEU A 97 2.61 -12.86 15.70
N GLY A 98 3.05 -14.07 15.34
CA GLY A 98 2.43 -14.84 14.26
C GLY A 98 2.62 -14.23 12.89
N ILE A 99 3.83 -13.72 12.63
CA ILE A 99 4.26 -13.37 11.28
C ILE A 99 4.74 -14.65 10.60
N TYR A 100 4.34 -14.86 9.37
CA TYR A 100 4.79 -16.00 8.55
C TYR A 100 5.73 -15.52 7.48
N THR A 101 6.84 -16.25 7.26
CA THR A 101 7.91 -15.87 6.34
C THR A 101 8.33 -17.03 5.44
N CYS A 102 8.71 -16.73 4.21
CA CYS A 102 9.27 -17.71 3.28
C CYS A 102 10.12 -17.02 2.22
N PHE A 103 11.29 -17.60 1.90
CA PHE A 103 12.05 -17.22 0.71
C PHE A 103 11.77 -18.23 -0.41
N VAL A 104 11.38 -17.74 -1.59
CA VAL A 104 11.13 -18.56 -2.76
C VAL A 104 12.13 -18.16 -3.84
N PRO A 105 13.05 -19.08 -4.23
CA PRO A 105 14.04 -18.80 -5.25
C PRO A 105 13.39 -18.65 -6.63
N ASP A 106 14.09 -17.95 -7.52
CA ASP A 106 13.79 -17.80 -8.94
C ASP A 106 12.44 -17.15 -9.29
N VAL A 107 11.71 -16.63 -8.30
CA VAL A 107 10.50 -15.86 -8.55
C VAL A 107 10.88 -14.52 -9.17
N GLN A 108 10.23 -14.17 -10.27
CA GLN A 108 10.51 -12.96 -11.04
C GLN A 108 9.53 -11.84 -10.69
N GLU A 109 9.95 -10.60 -10.96
CA GLU A 109 9.06 -9.45 -10.93
C GLU A 109 7.86 -9.65 -11.87
N GLY A 110 6.67 -9.23 -11.43
CA GLY A 110 5.42 -9.41 -12.15
C GLY A 110 4.68 -10.71 -11.85
N ALA A 111 5.29 -11.67 -11.15
CA ALA A 111 4.65 -12.93 -10.78
C ALA A 111 3.41 -12.69 -9.91
N LEU A 112 2.31 -13.36 -10.22
CA LEU A 112 1.09 -13.34 -9.43
C LEU A 112 1.20 -14.26 -8.23
N TYR A 113 0.71 -13.80 -7.06
CA TYR A 113 0.71 -14.61 -5.84
C TYR A 113 -0.44 -14.27 -4.91
N LYS A 114 -0.71 -15.21 -3.99
CA LYS A 114 -1.60 -15.05 -2.82
C LYS A 114 -1.01 -15.80 -1.63
N TYR A 115 -1.59 -15.56 -0.46
CA TYR A 115 -1.40 -16.42 0.71
C TYR A 115 -2.55 -17.42 0.80
N CYS A 116 -2.23 -18.72 0.85
CA CYS A 116 -3.15 -19.78 1.23
C CYS A 116 -3.04 -19.98 2.73
N ILE A 117 -4.09 -19.61 3.45
CA ILE A 117 -4.14 -19.65 4.91
C ILE A 117 -5.02 -20.82 5.34
N GLN A 118 -4.47 -21.74 6.11
CA GLN A 118 -5.24 -22.75 6.83
C GLN A 118 -5.72 -22.14 8.14
N THR A 119 -7.03 -21.98 8.26
CA THR A 119 -7.66 -21.43 9.47
C THR A 119 -7.63 -22.44 10.61
N TYR A 120 -7.88 -21.98 11.84
CA TYR A 120 -8.00 -22.84 13.01
C TYR A 120 -9.17 -23.87 12.93
N LYS A 121 -10.11 -23.68 11.97
CA LYS A 121 -11.19 -24.62 11.68
C LYS A 121 -10.79 -25.67 10.65
N GLY A 122 -9.59 -25.54 10.06
CA GLY A 122 -9.09 -26.40 9.01
C GLY A 122 -9.47 -25.99 7.60
N ASP A 123 -10.25 -24.92 7.42
CA ASP A 123 -10.58 -24.37 6.10
C ASP A 123 -9.36 -23.73 5.44
N HIS A 124 -9.29 -23.78 4.12
CA HIS A 124 -8.28 -23.09 3.34
C HIS A 124 -8.89 -21.87 2.67
N ILE A 125 -8.35 -20.68 2.97
CA ILE A 125 -8.76 -19.42 2.40
C ILE A 125 -7.58 -18.78 1.64
N TYR A 126 -7.88 -18.04 0.56
CA TYR A 126 -6.88 -17.41 -0.29
C TYR A 126 -6.99 -15.90 -0.17
N LYS A 127 -5.91 -15.27 0.29
CA LYS A 127 -5.85 -13.84 0.59
C LYS A 127 -4.83 -13.12 -0.30
N ALA A 128 -5.18 -11.95 -0.80
CA ALA A 128 -4.19 -11.02 -1.32
C ALA A 128 -3.27 -10.53 -0.20
N ASP A 129 -2.09 -10.11 -0.55
CA ASP A 129 -1.13 -9.59 0.42
C ASP A 129 -1.55 -8.17 0.89
N PRO A 130 -1.76 -7.95 2.20
CA PRO A 130 -2.12 -6.64 2.74
C PRO A 130 -1.08 -5.55 2.46
N PHE A 131 0.19 -5.93 2.26
CA PHE A 131 1.31 -5.03 1.99
C PHE A 131 1.78 -5.06 0.53
N ALA A 132 1.04 -5.71 -0.37
CA ALA A 132 1.39 -5.72 -1.79
C ALA A 132 1.47 -4.30 -2.36
N ASN A 133 2.52 -4.04 -3.13
CA ASN A 133 2.72 -2.76 -3.80
C ASN A 133 2.14 -2.71 -5.21
N TYR A 134 1.64 -3.84 -5.72
CA TYR A 134 0.96 -3.92 -7.01
C TYR A 134 -0.08 -5.04 -6.98
N ALA A 135 -1.21 -4.82 -7.62
CA ALA A 135 -2.31 -5.77 -7.74
C ALA A 135 -2.52 -6.22 -9.19
N GLU A 136 -3.06 -7.42 -9.34
CA GLU A 136 -3.57 -7.89 -10.62
C GLU A 136 -4.72 -7.00 -11.08
N LEU A 137 -4.79 -6.75 -12.41
CA LEU A 137 -5.92 -5.99 -12.98
C LEU A 137 -7.22 -6.80 -12.82
N ARG A 138 -8.27 -6.12 -12.34
CA ARG A 138 -9.59 -6.73 -12.21
C ARG A 138 -10.11 -7.33 -13.54
N PRO A 139 -10.86 -8.44 -13.53
CA PRO A 139 -11.47 -9.12 -12.38
C PRO A 139 -10.51 -9.99 -11.55
N GLY A 140 -9.23 -10.06 -11.93
CA GLY A 140 -8.21 -10.71 -11.12
C GLY A 140 -8.09 -10.03 -9.75
N ASN A 141 -7.57 -10.76 -8.76
CA ASN A 141 -7.48 -10.32 -7.38
C ASN A 141 -6.26 -10.89 -6.64
N ALA A 142 -5.24 -11.24 -7.40
CA ALA A 142 -3.94 -11.62 -6.86
C ALA A 142 -3.08 -10.38 -6.60
N SER A 143 -2.09 -10.53 -5.76
CA SER A 143 -0.99 -9.58 -5.64
C SER A 143 0.07 -9.85 -6.70
N LYS A 144 0.84 -8.82 -7.08
CA LYS A 144 1.96 -8.96 -8.01
C LYS A 144 3.25 -8.58 -7.33
N VAL A 145 4.28 -9.39 -7.54
CA VAL A 145 5.64 -9.07 -7.12
C VAL A 145 6.12 -7.84 -7.89
N THR A 146 6.57 -6.81 -7.19
CA THR A 146 7.16 -5.61 -7.83
C THR A 146 8.21 -4.97 -6.94
N ASP A 147 9.22 -4.36 -7.56
CA ASP A 147 10.26 -3.59 -6.87
C ASP A 147 9.98 -2.09 -6.97
N ILE A 148 9.39 -1.52 -5.92
CA ILE A 148 9.18 -0.07 -5.84
C ILE A 148 10.43 0.71 -5.41
N SER A 149 11.52 0.05 -5.00
CA SER A 149 12.77 0.73 -4.69
C SER A 149 13.45 1.31 -5.95
N ALA A 150 13.09 0.78 -7.12
CA ALA A 150 13.57 1.23 -8.42
C ALA A 150 12.85 2.48 -8.97
N LEU A 151 11.84 3.01 -8.29
CA LEU A 151 11.12 4.21 -8.72
C LEU A 151 12.07 5.40 -8.88
N ARG A 152 11.95 6.09 -10.00
CA ARG A 152 12.83 7.21 -10.33
C ARG A 152 12.11 8.54 -10.17
N TRP A 153 12.68 9.40 -9.34
CA TRP A 153 12.18 10.72 -9.04
C TRP A 153 13.06 11.81 -9.62
N THR A 154 12.46 12.88 -10.12
CA THR A 154 13.17 14.06 -10.62
C THR A 154 12.61 15.35 -10.03
N ASP A 155 11.84 15.24 -8.97
CA ASP A 155 11.12 16.30 -8.26
C ASP A 155 11.87 16.91 -7.06
N SER A 156 13.19 16.72 -6.96
CA SER A 156 14.01 17.16 -5.83
C SER A 156 13.78 18.63 -5.43
N LYS A 157 13.60 19.52 -6.41
CA LYS A 157 13.30 20.94 -6.14
C LYS A 157 11.94 21.16 -5.48
N TRP A 158 10.95 20.32 -5.80
CA TRP A 158 9.65 20.34 -5.15
C TRP A 158 9.77 19.84 -3.72
N MET A 159 10.48 18.74 -3.50
CA MET A 159 10.71 18.16 -2.18
C MET A 159 11.48 19.11 -1.25
N GLU A 160 12.49 19.83 -1.77
CA GLU A 160 13.19 20.89 -1.02
C GLU A 160 12.22 22.03 -0.63
N ARG A 161 11.40 22.50 -1.58
CA ARG A 161 10.38 23.52 -1.31
C ARG A 161 9.39 23.06 -0.25
N ARG A 162 8.92 21.80 -0.32
CA ARG A 162 7.98 21.21 0.66
C ARG A 162 8.49 21.30 2.10
N LEU A 163 9.79 21.19 2.33
CA LEU A 163 10.38 21.31 3.67
C LEU A 163 10.29 22.73 4.27
N THR A 164 10.19 23.73 3.42
CA THR A 164 10.16 25.15 3.83
C THR A 164 8.79 25.79 3.68
N TRP A 165 7.85 25.10 3.09
CA TRP A 165 6.51 25.62 2.82
C TRP A 165 5.73 25.82 4.11
N ASP A 166 5.21 27.04 4.29
CA ASP A 166 4.30 27.38 5.40
C ASP A 166 2.84 27.31 4.91
N HIS A 167 2.19 26.16 5.14
CA HIS A 167 0.81 25.89 4.72
C HIS A 167 -0.22 26.88 5.31
N HIS A 168 0.14 27.63 6.35
CA HIS A 168 -0.73 28.64 6.95
C HIS A 168 -0.62 30.02 6.27
N LYS A 169 0.40 30.23 5.45
CA LYS A 169 0.68 31.54 4.82
C LYS A 169 0.50 31.55 3.32
N GLU A 170 0.63 30.40 2.66
CA GLU A 170 0.48 30.32 1.21
C GLU A 170 -0.96 29.93 0.84
N PRO A 171 -1.57 30.57 -0.16
CA PRO A 171 -2.92 30.23 -0.60
C PRO A 171 -2.94 28.84 -1.21
N MET A 172 -3.99 28.07 -0.93
CA MET A 172 -4.23 26.75 -1.47
C MET A 172 -5.57 26.70 -2.19
N SER A 173 -5.57 26.21 -3.43
CA SER A 173 -6.77 25.91 -4.21
C SER A 173 -6.66 24.48 -4.73
N ILE A 174 -7.63 23.64 -4.40
CA ILE A 174 -7.59 22.20 -4.63
C ILE A 174 -8.60 21.83 -5.71
N TYR A 175 -8.15 21.03 -6.68
CA TYR A 175 -9.01 20.40 -7.67
C TYR A 175 -9.16 18.91 -7.33
N GLU A 176 -10.34 18.49 -6.92
CA GLU A 176 -10.66 17.10 -6.64
C GLU A 176 -11.02 16.35 -7.93
N ALA A 177 -10.41 15.19 -8.16
CA ALA A 177 -10.60 14.42 -9.38
C ALA A 177 -10.57 12.91 -9.15
N HIS A 178 -11.51 12.20 -9.78
CA HIS A 178 -11.49 10.75 -9.91
C HIS A 178 -11.08 10.38 -11.34
N ILE A 179 -9.93 9.72 -11.51
CA ILE A 179 -9.32 9.45 -12.83
C ILE A 179 -10.28 8.70 -13.75
N GLY A 180 -10.96 7.67 -13.24
CA GLY A 180 -11.87 6.82 -14.05
C GLY A 180 -13.14 7.50 -14.52
N SER A 181 -13.52 8.66 -13.95
CA SER A 181 -14.70 9.43 -14.38
C SER A 181 -14.36 10.80 -14.96
N TRP A 182 -13.09 11.22 -14.91
CA TRP A 182 -12.69 12.56 -15.36
C TRP A 182 -12.86 12.76 -16.87
N LYS A 183 -12.23 11.88 -17.67
CA LYS A 183 -12.40 11.79 -19.12
C LYS A 183 -12.22 10.36 -19.57
N ARG A 184 -12.79 10.00 -20.72
CA ARG A 184 -12.63 8.69 -21.35
C ARG A 184 -12.22 8.82 -22.80
N HIS A 185 -11.48 7.85 -23.29
CA HIS A 185 -11.17 7.73 -24.71
C HIS A 185 -12.36 7.10 -25.43
N PRO A 186 -12.98 7.81 -26.41
CA PRO A 186 -14.08 7.23 -27.19
C PRO A 186 -13.61 6.01 -27.98
N GLY A 187 -14.38 4.93 -27.94
CA GLY A 187 -14.17 3.77 -28.81
C GLY A 187 -13.01 2.83 -28.42
N ARG A 188 -12.40 2.99 -27.25
CA ARG A 188 -11.48 1.96 -26.72
C ARG A 188 -12.27 0.78 -26.18
N GLU A 189 -11.79 -0.46 -26.47
CA GLU A 189 -12.38 -1.70 -25.98
C GLU A 189 -12.16 -1.94 -24.49
N ASP A 190 -11.05 -1.41 -23.94
CA ASP A 190 -10.80 -1.31 -22.51
C ASP A 190 -11.66 -0.18 -21.92
N ASP A 191 -12.16 -0.22 -20.75
CA ASP A 191 -13.01 0.79 -20.09
C ASP A 191 -12.83 2.26 -20.54
N GLY A 192 -11.87 2.53 -21.41
CA GLY A 192 -11.56 3.84 -21.99
C GLY A 192 -10.97 4.82 -21.00
N PHE A 193 -10.47 4.35 -19.87
CA PHE A 193 -9.83 5.21 -18.86
C PHE A 193 -8.56 5.86 -19.40
N TYR A 194 -8.27 7.05 -18.90
CA TYR A 194 -6.93 7.61 -19.02
C TYR A 194 -5.96 6.80 -18.14
N THR A 195 -4.80 6.50 -18.69
CA THR A 195 -3.68 5.98 -17.89
C THR A 195 -3.14 7.06 -16.95
N TYR A 196 -2.39 6.70 -15.93
CA TYR A 196 -1.71 7.65 -15.06
C TYR A 196 -0.90 8.68 -15.86
N ARG A 197 -0.19 8.23 -16.90
CA ARG A 197 0.65 9.12 -17.74
C ARG A 197 -0.19 10.06 -18.62
N GLU A 198 -1.30 9.61 -19.16
CA GLU A 198 -2.21 10.45 -19.97
C GLU A 198 -2.92 11.46 -19.08
N PHE A 199 -3.41 11.02 -17.92
CA PHE A 199 -4.07 11.87 -16.95
C PHE A 199 -3.13 12.97 -16.43
N ALA A 200 -1.88 12.62 -16.08
CA ALA A 200 -0.88 13.59 -15.63
C ALA A 200 -0.75 14.79 -16.58
N LYS A 201 -0.66 14.52 -17.88
CA LYS A 201 -0.51 15.56 -18.90
C LYS A 201 -1.78 16.41 -19.04
N ALA A 202 -2.90 15.75 -19.27
CA ALA A 202 -4.16 16.42 -19.53
C ALA A 202 -4.70 17.20 -18.32
N ALA A 203 -4.58 16.63 -17.11
CA ALA A 203 -5.00 17.31 -15.89
C ALA A 203 -4.10 18.50 -15.56
N THR A 204 -2.79 18.41 -15.81
CA THR A 204 -1.86 19.53 -15.61
C THR A 204 -2.24 20.75 -16.43
N GLU A 205 -2.61 20.57 -17.70
CA GLU A 205 -3.05 21.66 -18.57
C GLU A 205 -4.27 22.35 -17.97
N TYR A 206 -5.28 21.58 -17.61
CA TYR A 206 -6.51 22.10 -17.00
C TYR A 206 -6.27 22.80 -15.67
N ILE A 207 -5.50 22.20 -14.77
CA ILE A 207 -5.19 22.74 -13.44
C ILE A 207 -4.49 24.11 -13.57
N LYS A 208 -3.52 24.22 -14.50
CA LYS A 208 -2.81 25.48 -14.75
C LYS A 208 -3.72 26.56 -15.36
N GLU A 209 -4.55 26.19 -16.33
CA GLU A 209 -5.51 27.10 -16.94
C GLU A 209 -6.48 27.68 -15.91
N MET A 210 -6.97 26.83 -15.01
CA MET A 210 -7.94 27.20 -13.97
C MET A 210 -7.30 27.85 -12.73
N GLY A 211 -5.96 27.79 -12.59
CA GLY A 211 -5.23 28.40 -11.49
C GLY A 211 -5.26 27.62 -10.18
N TYR A 212 -5.54 26.32 -10.20
CA TYR A 212 -5.42 25.46 -9.01
C TYR A 212 -3.95 25.23 -8.64
N THR A 213 -3.71 25.07 -7.34
CA THR A 213 -2.36 24.82 -6.79
C THR A 213 -2.12 23.34 -6.48
N HIS A 214 -3.18 22.58 -6.21
CA HIS A 214 -3.14 21.18 -5.85
C HIS A 214 -4.19 20.38 -6.60
N ILE A 215 -3.93 19.10 -6.76
CA ILE A 215 -4.91 18.09 -7.14
C ILE A 215 -5.14 17.14 -5.97
N GLU A 216 -6.40 16.81 -5.68
CA GLU A 216 -6.80 15.74 -4.78
C GLU A 216 -7.28 14.56 -5.61
N LEU A 217 -6.67 13.40 -5.40
CA LEU A 217 -6.92 12.19 -6.18
C LEU A 217 -7.79 11.22 -5.39
N MET A 218 -9.02 11.02 -5.84
CA MET A 218 -9.96 10.05 -5.30
C MET A 218 -9.61 8.63 -5.75
N GLY A 219 -9.76 7.63 -4.86
CA GLY A 219 -9.75 6.22 -5.22
C GLY A 219 -8.44 5.71 -5.83
N ILE A 220 -7.30 6.05 -5.25
CA ILE A 220 -5.98 5.65 -5.76
C ILE A 220 -5.53 4.30 -5.20
N ALA A 221 -5.80 3.97 -3.93
CA ALA A 221 -5.50 2.64 -3.40
C ALA A 221 -6.34 1.56 -4.11
N GLU A 222 -5.80 0.36 -4.32
CA GLU A 222 -6.47 -0.70 -5.10
C GLU A 222 -7.80 -1.13 -4.47
N TYR A 223 -8.81 -1.33 -5.31
CA TYR A 223 -10.18 -1.70 -4.92
C TYR A 223 -10.84 -2.59 -5.99
N PRO A 224 -11.76 -3.53 -5.61
CA PRO A 224 -12.36 -4.47 -6.55
C PRO A 224 -13.56 -3.89 -7.31
N PHE A 225 -14.36 -3.04 -6.67
CA PHE A 225 -15.67 -2.61 -7.16
C PHE A 225 -15.66 -1.17 -7.67
N ASP A 226 -15.80 -0.97 -8.98
CA ASP A 226 -15.77 0.35 -9.62
C ASP A 226 -16.80 1.33 -9.07
N GLY A 227 -17.99 0.83 -8.71
CA GLY A 227 -19.06 1.65 -8.14
C GLY A 227 -18.73 2.25 -6.76
N SER A 228 -17.69 1.76 -6.09
CA SER A 228 -17.21 2.35 -4.83
C SER A 228 -16.37 3.60 -5.02
N TRP A 229 -15.97 3.94 -6.25
CA TRP A 229 -15.03 5.03 -6.56
C TRP A 229 -13.70 4.96 -5.80
N GLY A 230 -13.32 3.76 -5.34
CA GLY A 230 -12.11 3.53 -4.56
C GLY A 230 -12.26 3.64 -3.05
N TYR A 231 -13.48 3.82 -2.54
CA TYR A 231 -13.71 3.85 -1.08
C TYR A 231 -13.85 2.47 -0.43
N GLN A 232 -13.84 1.38 -1.21
CA GLN A 232 -13.80 0.00 -0.73
C GLN A 232 -12.42 -0.62 -1.01
N VAL A 233 -11.41 -0.15 -0.28
CA VAL A 233 -9.99 -0.50 -0.49
C VAL A 233 -9.70 -1.94 -0.08
N THR A 234 -9.02 -2.69 -0.97
CA THR A 234 -8.49 -4.03 -0.68
C THR A 234 -6.96 -4.07 -0.71
N GLY A 235 -6.31 -3.14 -1.41
CA GLY A 235 -4.85 -3.05 -1.50
C GLY A 235 -4.33 -1.70 -1.02
N TYR A 236 -4.10 -1.57 0.28
CA TYR A 236 -3.75 -0.29 0.91
C TYR A 236 -2.39 0.27 0.47
N TYR A 237 -1.46 -0.60 0.08
CA TYR A 237 -0.09 -0.23 -0.31
C TYR A 237 0.14 -0.29 -1.83
N ALA A 238 -0.91 -0.47 -2.62
CA ALA A 238 -0.84 -0.55 -4.08
C ALA A 238 -1.65 0.58 -4.73
N PRO A 239 -1.08 1.37 -5.64
CA PRO A 239 -1.87 2.19 -6.53
C PRO A 239 -2.72 1.29 -7.44
N THR A 240 -3.97 1.68 -7.71
CA THR A 240 -4.88 0.84 -8.49
C THR A 240 -4.32 0.51 -9.87
N SER A 241 -4.35 -0.75 -10.23
CA SER A 241 -3.89 -1.27 -11.53
C SER A 241 -4.72 -0.82 -12.73
N ARG A 242 -5.90 -0.21 -12.49
CA ARG A 242 -6.82 0.28 -13.53
C ARG A 242 -6.21 1.28 -14.48
N TYR A 243 -5.27 2.09 -13.99
CA TYR A 243 -4.71 3.23 -14.74
C TYR A 243 -3.25 3.03 -15.11
N GLY A 244 -2.65 1.90 -14.76
CA GLY A 244 -1.26 1.59 -15.07
C GLY A 244 -0.50 0.92 -13.92
N THR A 245 0.80 1.02 -13.98
CA THR A 245 1.74 0.41 -13.02
C THR A 245 2.07 1.36 -11.87
N PRO A 246 2.67 0.85 -10.76
CA PRO A 246 3.26 1.68 -9.71
C PRO A 246 4.26 2.72 -10.23
N GLU A 247 5.04 2.38 -11.27
CA GLU A 247 5.96 3.32 -11.93
C GLU A 247 5.20 4.43 -12.68
N ASP A 248 4.09 4.09 -13.35
CA ASP A 248 3.26 5.09 -14.02
C ASP A 248 2.60 6.05 -13.04
N PHE A 249 2.21 5.54 -11.87
CA PHE A 249 1.69 6.37 -10.78
C PHE A 249 2.78 7.33 -10.25
N ALA A 250 3.98 6.81 -9.97
CA ALA A 250 5.11 7.65 -9.56
C ALA A 250 5.44 8.72 -10.62
N TYR A 251 5.44 8.34 -11.91
CA TYR A 251 5.60 9.31 -13.00
C TYR A 251 4.55 10.41 -12.95
N MET A 252 3.29 10.09 -12.65
CA MET A 252 2.21 11.08 -12.57
C MET A 252 2.48 12.10 -11.45
N ILE A 253 2.88 11.64 -10.27
CA ILE A 253 3.22 12.53 -9.14
C ILE A 253 4.41 13.42 -9.51
N ASP A 254 5.51 12.82 -10.01
CA ASP A 254 6.71 13.55 -10.46
C ASP A 254 6.37 14.61 -11.52
N TYR A 255 5.46 14.31 -12.44
CA TYR A 255 5.00 15.22 -13.46
C TYR A 255 4.21 16.41 -12.87
N PHE A 256 3.32 16.18 -11.91
CA PHE A 256 2.62 17.26 -11.20
C PHE A 256 3.59 18.16 -10.45
N HIS A 257 4.53 17.60 -9.70
CA HIS A 257 5.57 18.34 -8.96
C HIS A 257 6.43 19.22 -9.86
N LYS A 258 6.89 18.70 -11.01
CA LYS A 258 7.61 19.48 -12.02
C LYS A 258 6.81 20.65 -12.54
N ASN A 259 5.50 20.54 -12.55
CA ASN A 259 4.58 21.58 -12.98
C ASN A 259 4.09 22.46 -11.81
N LYS A 260 4.67 22.31 -10.61
CA LYS A 260 4.36 23.07 -9.39
C LYS A 260 2.93 22.84 -8.88
N ILE A 261 2.42 21.62 -9.05
CA ILE A 261 1.12 21.19 -8.57
C ILE A 261 1.37 20.17 -7.44
N GLY A 262 0.86 20.48 -6.25
CA GLY A 262 0.88 19.54 -5.13
C GLY A 262 -0.16 18.43 -5.30
N VAL A 263 0.09 17.28 -4.68
CA VAL A 263 -0.78 16.10 -4.77
C VAL A 263 -1.28 15.68 -3.40
N ILE A 264 -2.59 15.59 -3.27
CA ILE A 264 -3.29 15.09 -2.08
C ILE A 264 -3.95 13.77 -2.45
N LEU A 265 -3.83 12.75 -1.60
CA LEU A 265 -4.55 11.49 -1.77
C LEU A 265 -5.74 11.40 -0.83
N ASP A 266 -6.83 10.91 -1.36
CA ASP A 266 -7.97 10.44 -0.58
C ASP A 266 -7.58 9.12 0.11
N TRP A 267 -7.53 9.12 1.44
CA TRP A 267 -7.08 8.01 2.27
C TRP A 267 -8.21 7.50 3.15
N VAL A 268 -8.46 6.20 3.10
CA VAL A 268 -9.64 5.55 3.71
C VAL A 268 -9.22 4.66 4.89
N PRO A 269 -8.90 5.21 6.07
CA PRO A 269 -8.48 4.43 7.23
C PRO A 269 -9.64 3.88 8.07
N ALA A 270 -10.89 4.21 7.74
CA ALA A 270 -12.04 3.91 8.58
C ALA A 270 -12.57 2.49 8.41
N HIS A 271 -12.57 1.98 7.19
CA HIS A 271 -13.28 0.75 6.84
C HIS A 271 -12.68 0.07 5.61
N PHE A 272 -13.09 -1.19 5.37
CA PHE A 272 -12.71 -1.97 4.20
C PHE A 272 -13.82 -2.94 3.81
N PRO A 273 -13.88 -3.41 2.53
CA PRO A 273 -14.95 -4.29 2.05
C PRO A 273 -14.80 -5.72 2.58
N LYS A 274 -15.88 -6.49 2.42
CA LYS A 274 -15.95 -7.90 2.85
C LYS A 274 -15.50 -8.90 1.79
N ASP A 275 -14.83 -8.44 0.74
CA ASP A 275 -14.31 -9.28 -0.33
C ASP A 275 -13.42 -10.39 0.22
N ALA A 276 -13.66 -11.62 -0.21
CA ALA A 276 -13.02 -12.81 0.34
C ALA A 276 -11.49 -12.80 0.25
N HIS A 277 -10.93 -12.13 -0.77
CA HIS A 277 -9.49 -11.98 -0.97
C HIS A 277 -8.87 -10.85 -0.16
N GLY A 278 -9.70 -9.93 0.40
CA GLY A 278 -9.26 -8.75 1.14
C GLY A 278 -8.99 -9.02 2.61
N LEU A 279 -9.07 -7.93 3.42
CA LEU A 279 -8.68 -7.97 4.84
C LEU A 279 -9.71 -8.64 5.76
N ALA A 280 -11.00 -8.70 5.36
CA ALA A 280 -12.07 -9.25 6.21
C ALA A 280 -11.79 -10.70 6.60
N ASP A 281 -11.86 -10.98 7.89
CA ASP A 281 -11.60 -12.31 8.48
C ASP A 281 -10.28 -12.91 7.92
N PHE A 282 -9.19 -12.13 7.97
CA PHE A 282 -7.97 -12.35 7.19
C PHE A 282 -7.34 -13.72 7.40
N ASP A 283 -7.24 -14.19 8.64
CA ASP A 283 -6.71 -15.52 8.98
C ASP A 283 -7.81 -16.50 9.43
N GLY A 284 -9.07 -16.21 9.06
CA GLY A 284 -10.25 -16.93 9.50
C GLY A 284 -10.83 -16.39 10.81
N THR A 285 -10.27 -15.28 11.31
CA THR A 285 -10.73 -14.52 12.47
C THR A 285 -10.75 -13.02 12.15
N PRO A 286 -11.44 -12.19 12.96
CA PRO A 286 -11.36 -10.73 12.87
C PRO A 286 -9.95 -10.21 13.19
N THR A 287 -9.04 -10.28 12.20
CA THR A 287 -7.63 -9.89 12.36
C THR A 287 -7.48 -8.38 12.34
N PHE A 288 -8.00 -7.72 11.31
CA PHE A 288 -7.92 -6.26 11.14
C PHE A 288 -9.14 -5.52 11.69
N GLU A 289 -10.28 -6.16 11.78
CA GLU A 289 -11.54 -5.58 12.25
C GLU A 289 -11.85 -5.89 13.72
N TYR A 290 -12.79 -5.13 14.28
CA TYR A 290 -13.37 -5.47 15.59
C TYR A 290 -14.12 -6.80 15.53
N ALA A 291 -13.90 -7.64 16.56
CA ALA A 291 -14.58 -8.93 16.69
C ALA A 291 -16.09 -8.78 17.04
N ASP A 292 -16.46 -7.71 17.75
CA ASP A 292 -17.87 -7.40 18.06
C ASP A 292 -18.53 -6.77 16.83
N PRO A 293 -19.51 -7.44 16.18
CA PRO A 293 -20.13 -6.92 14.96
C PRO A 293 -20.85 -5.58 15.15
N ARG A 294 -21.22 -5.22 16.39
CA ARG A 294 -21.82 -3.90 16.68
C ARG A 294 -20.84 -2.76 16.51
N LYS A 295 -19.53 -3.03 16.64
CA LYS A 295 -18.43 -2.10 16.39
C LYS A 295 -17.75 -2.33 15.04
N GLY A 296 -17.67 -3.60 14.65
CA GLY A 296 -16.88 -4.08 13.51
C GLY A 296 -17.57 -3.98 12.15
N GLU A 297 -18.79 -3.42 12.07
CA GLU A 297 -19.52 -3.32 10.80
C GLU A 297 -20.18 -1.96 10.61
N HIS A 298 -20.16 -1.49 9.37
CA HIS A 298 -21.01 -0.40 8.89
C HIS A 298 -22.13 -1.01 8.03
N PRO A 299 -23.33 -1.23 8.60
CA PRO A 299 -24.45 -1.87 7.88
C PRO A 299 -24.83 -1.09 6.61
N ASP A 300 -24.79 0.25 6.67
CA ASP A 300 -25.17 1.13 5.58
C ASP A 300 -24.24 1.00 4.35
N TRP A 301 -22.96 0.66 4.58
CA TRP A 301 -21.94 0.53 3.53
C TRP A 301 -21.58 -0.93 3.23
N GLY A 302 -22.02 -1.86 4.07
CA GLY A 302 -21.66 -3.28 3.96
C GLY A 302 -20.18 -3.58 4.23
N THR A 303 -19.49 -2.70 4.95
CA THR A 303 -18.04 -2.78 5.18
C THR A 303 -17.70 -3.18 6.62
N LYS A 304 -16.47 -3.64 6.84
CA LYS A 304 -15.86 -3.87 8.15
C LYS A 304 -15.19 -2.60 8.66
N VAL A 305 -15.04 -2.46 9.97
CA VAL A 305 -14.37 -1.34 10.66
C VAL A 305 -13.07 -1.84 11.25
N PHE A 306 -11.98 -1.10 11.01
CA PHE A 306 -10.68 -1.41 11.60
C PHE A 306 -10.73 -1.40 13.14
N ASP A 307 -10.07 -2.37 13.76
CA ASP A 307 -9.91 -2.42 15.22
C ASP A 307 -8.75 -1.53 15.67
N TYR A 308 -9.04 -0.26 15.92
CA TYR A 308 -8.04 0.70 16.39
C TYR A 308 -7.48 0.40 17.78
N GLY A 309 -8.07 -0.54 18.52
CA GLY A 309 -7.54 -1.01 19.80
C GLY A 309 -6.34 -1.94 19.65
N LYS A 310 -6.09 -2.50 18.44
CA LYS A 310 -4.94 -3.36 18.17
C LYS A 310 -3.73 -2.53 17.72
N SER A 311 -2.60 -2.69 18.40
CA SER A 311 -1.35 -1.99 18.07
C SER A 311 -0.89 -2.27 16.64
N GLU A 312 -1.01 -3.53 16.19
CA GLU A 312 -0.62 -3.95 14.84
C GLU A 312 -1.49 -3.31 13.75
N VAL A 313 -2.79 -3.11 14.03
CA VAL A 313 -3.71 -2.42 13.11
C VAL A 313 -3.43 -0.92 13.07
N GLN A 314 -3.18 -0.29 14.22
CA GLN A 314 -2.70 1.10 14.24
C GLN A 314 -1.41 1.24 13.45
N ASN A 315 -0.47 0.31 13.64
CA ASN A 315 0.80 0.27 12.92
C ASN A 315 0.58 0.15 11.40
N PHE A 316 -0.30 -0.77 10.96
CA PHE A 316 -0.65 -0.94 9.56
C PHE A 316 -1.15 0.37 8.92
N LEU A 317 -2.05 1.08 9.59
CA LEU A 317 -2.63 2.32 9.08
C LEU A 317 -1.63 3.49 9.09
N ILE A 318 -0.87 3.67 10.19
CA ILE A 318 0.13 4.75 10.28
C ILE A 318 1.25 4.54 9.27
N ALA A 319 1.77 3.30 9.17
CA ALA A 319 2.78 2.96 8.19
C ALA A 319 2.28 3.16 6.75
N ASN A 320 1.00 2.90 6.49
CA ASN A 320 0.38 3.14 5.19
C ASN A 320 0.33 4.65 4.83
N ALA A 321 -0.06 5.49 5.77
CA ALA A 321 -0.04 6.95 5.56
C ALA A 321 1.38 7.45 5.24
N LEU A 322 2.38 6.98 5.98
CA LEU A 322 3.79 7.32 5.74
C LEU A 322 4.31 6.78 4.42
N PHE A 323 3.90 5.55 4.04
CA PHE A 323 4.25 4.95 2.77
C PHE A 323 3.88 5.84 1.57
N TRP A 324 2.67 6.37 1.50
CA TRP A 324 2.26 7.27 0.44
C TRP A 324 3.07 8.57 0.41
N ILE A 325 3.38 9.12 1.57
CA ILE A 325 4.16 10.37 1.69
C ILE A 325 5.63 10.15 1.34
N GLU A 326 6.24 9.03 1.76
CA GLU A 326 7.68 8.77 1.62
C GLU A 326 8.04 8.11 0.28
N HIS A 327 7.28 7.10 -0.16
CA HIS A 327 7.58 6.38 -1.40
C HIS A 327 7.00 7.04 -2.64
N TYR A 328 5.81 7.65 -2.52
CA TYR A 328 5.17 8.30 -3.67
C TYR A 328 5.19 9.83 -3.60
N HIS A 329 5.92 10.39 -2.66
CA HIS A 329 6.11 11.84 -2.50
C HIS A 329 4.82 12.65 -2.38
N VAL A 330 3.70 12.02 -1.99
CA VAL A 330 2.41 12.68 -1.82
C VAL A 330 2.51 13.81 -0.79
N ASP A 331 1.94 14.97 -1.08
CA ASP A 331 2.08 16.18 -0.26
C ASP A 331 1.10 16.23 0.91
N GLY A 332 -0.01 15.53 0.80
CA GLY A 332 -1.02 15.50 1.85
C GLY A 332 -2.00 14.35 1.70
N LEU A 333 -2.76 14.10 2.76
CA LEU A 333 -3.84 13.13 2.78
C LEU A 333 -5.15 13.83 3.12
N ARG A 334 -6.18 13.57 2.35
CA ARG A 334 -7.56 13.82 2.74
C ARG A 334 -8.06 12.56 3.45
N VAL A 335 -8.37 12.67 4.72
CA VAL A 335 -8.78 11.52 5.53
C VAL A 335 -10.28 11.32 5.42
N ASP A 336 -10.69 10.23 4.79
CA ASP A 336 -12.10 9.89 4.62
C ASP A 336 -12.74 9.38 5.92
N ALA A 337 -14.03 9.67 6.09
CA ALA A 337 -14.88 9.15 7.15
C ALA A 337 -14.34 9.34 8.59
N VAL A 338 -13.71 10.48 8.89
CA VAL A 338 -13.06 10.78 10.19
C VAL A 338 -14.00 10.54 11.38
N ALA A 339 -15.26 10.95 11.29
CA ALA A 339 -16.26 10.75 12.35
C ALA A 339 -16.60 9.26 12.60
N ARG A 340 -16.18 8.35 11.72
CA ARG A 340 -16.34 6.90 11.82
C ARG A 340 -15.04 6.19 12.19
N SER A 341 -13.93 6.93 12.28
CA SER A 341 -12.58 6.45 12.59
C SER A 341 -12.21 6.67 14.06
N GLU A 342 -13.08 7.26 14.86
CA GLU A 342 -12.81 7.49 16.29
C GLU A 342 -13.14 6.23 17.09
N GLU A 343 -12.25 5.88 18.01
CA GLU A 343 -12.54 4.88 19.05
C GLU A 343 -13.60 5.46 20.02
N ARG A 344 -14.70 4.78 20.18
CA ARG A 344 -15.78 5.15 21.11
C ARG A 344 -15.74 4.30 22.36
#